data_fce5890b0b9f796d10bab5b5f213d5c4
#
_entry.id   fce5890b0b9f796d10bab5b5f213d5c4
#
_cell.length_a   1.000
_cell.length_b   1.000
_cell.length_c   1.000
_cell.angle_alpha   90.00
_cell.angle_beta   90.00
_cell.angle_gamma   90.00
#
_symmetry.space_group_name_H-M   'P 1'
#
loop_
_entity.id
_entity.type
_entity.pdbx_description
1 polymer ?
#
loop_
_entity_poly.entity_id
_entity_poly.type
_entity_poly.pdbx_seq_one_letter_code
_entity_poly.pdbx_strand_id
1 'polypeptide(L)'
;MGFLPPVVHIRDNMDLQPARYRILMKGVEIGSGDAYPGRWLAINPGTAAGTLPGEATVDPAFGLNAIWIESALKEQAQIQGYTVVEASTVVATHLNHLISQHAAELFGRQEAQQLLDRVAQEMPKLTEDLVPGVVTLTTLHKVLQNLLDEKVPIRDMRTILETLAEHAPIQSDPHELTAVVRVALGRAITQQWFPGKDEVHVIGLDTPLERLLLQALQGGGGTGARAGGSLVGANSGSAIPSGDVGCAAGIVGEPRATTIIVSLPAPQLAAVSGAVESGTIR
;
A
#
# COMPACT_ATOMS: atom_id res chain seq x y z
N MET A 1 1.75 -8.78 2.72
CA MET A 1 1.13 -7.90 3.71
C MET A 1 0.69 -8.65 4.97
N GLY A 2 -0.21 -9.61 4.95
CA GLY A 2 -0.61 -10.38 6.13
C GLY A 2 -2.07 -10.23 6.54
N PHE A 3 -2.87 -9.47 5.81
CA PHE A 3 -4.32 -9.38 5.96
C PHE A 3 -5.02 -9.63 4.62
N LEU A 4 -6.32 -9.91 4.65
CA LEU A 4 -7.11 -10.06 3.43
C LEU A 4 -7.53 -8.66 2.95
N PRO A 5 -7.18 -8.29 1.71
CA PRO A 5 -7.66 -7.04 1.14
C PRO A 5 -9.20 -7.08 0.98
N PRO A 6 -9.85 -5.92 0.95
CA PRO A 6 -11.28 -5.85 0.71
C PRO A 6 -11.64 -6.39 -0.69
N VAL A 7 -12.91 -6.74 -0.85
CA VAL A 7 -13.41 -7.26 -2.12
C VAL A 7 -13.25 -6.24 -3.24
N VAL A 8 -12.67 -6.66 -4.35
CA VAL A 8 -12.54 -5.85 -5.56
C VAL A 8 -13.77 -6.04 -6.43
N HIS A 9 -14.45 -4.95 -6.76
CA HIS A 9 -15.58 -4.95 -7.68
C HIS A 9 -15.16 -4.44 -9.05
N ILE A 10 -15.36 -5.27 -10.06
CA ILE A 10 -15.11 -4.90 -11.47
C ILE A 10 -16.44 -4.46 -12.07
N ARG A 11 -16.44 -3.29 -12.70
CA ARG A 11 -17.64 -2.71 -13.33
C ARG A 11 -17.35 -2.24 -14.74
N ASP A 12 -18.33 -2.39 -15.60
CA ASP A 12 -18.34 -1.76 -16.92
C ASP A 12 -18.61 -0.26 -16.79
N ASN A 13 -17.88 0.54 -17.58
CA ASN A 13 -18.07 1.99 -17.61
C ASN A 13 -17.97 2.49 -19.06
N MET A 14 -19.10 2.89 -19.61
CA MET A 14 -19.24 3.35 -20.99
C MET A 14 -18.65 4.77 -21.21
N ASP A 15 -18.38 5.51 -20.13
CA ASP A 15 -17.82 6.87 -20.23
C ASP A 15 -16.29 6.85 -20.43
N LEU A 16 -15.66 5.69 -20.26
CA LEU A 16 -14.23 5.53 -20.46
C LEU A 16 -13.86 5.30 -21.92
N GLN A 17 -12.71 5.80 -22.32
CA GLN A 17 -12.13 5.47 -23.64
C GLN A 17 -11.90 3.95 -23.78
N PRO A 18 -11.99 3.40 -24.98
CA PRO A 18 -12.02 1.93 -25.19
C PRO A 18 -10.86 1.12 -24.60
N ALA A 19 -9.70 1.75 -24.41
CA ALA A 19 -8.54 1.08 -23.83
C ALA A 19 -8.30 1.47 -22.36
N ARG A 20 -8.98 2.52 -21.89
CA ARG A 20 -8.68 3.10 -20.58
C ARG A 20 -9.39 2.37 -19.45
N TYR A 21 -8.68 2.12 -18.35
CA TYR A 21 -9.25 1.65 -17.10
C TYR A 21 -8.98 2.63 -15.96
N ARG A 22 -9.78 2.51 -14.90
CA ARG A 22 -9.69 3.37 -13.72
C ARG A 22 -9.92 2.55 -12.46
N ILE A 23 -9.10 2.78 -11.45
CA ILE A 23 -9.18 2.12 -10.15
C ILE A 23 -9.57 3.16 -9.10
N LEU A 24 -10.68 2.91 -8.43
CA LEU A 24 -11.19 3.79 -7.38
C LEU A 24 -11.16 3.08 -6.03
N MET A 25 -10.75 3.80 -5.01
CA MET A 25 -10.82 3.39 -3.62
C MET A 25 -11.70 4.37 -2.85
N LYS A 26 -12.72 3.90 -2.17
CA LYS A 26 -13.69 4.75 -1.46
C LYS A 26 -14.31 5.84 -2.34
N GLY A 27 -14.43 5.60 -3.65
CA GLY A 27 -14.97 6.56 -4.62
C GLY A 27 -13.93 7.56 -5.18
N VAL A 28 -12.70 7.55 -4.71
CA VAL A 28 -11.61 8.39 -5.20
C VAL A 28 -10.73 7.60 -6.16
N GLU A 29 -10.36 8.20 -7.29
CA GLU A 29 -9.42 7.59 -8.24
C GLU A 29 -8.03 7.54 -7.64
N ILE A 30 -7.47 6.34 -7.51
CA ILE A 30 -6.12 6.10 -7.02
C ILE A 30 -5.17 5.67 -8.13
N GLY A 31 -5.68 5.29 -9.27
CA GLY A 31 -4.89 4.92 -10.43
C GLY A 31 -5.71 4.75 -11.69
N SER A 32 -5.08 4.97 -12.82
CA SER A 32 -5.66 4.75 -14.15
C SER A 32 -4.54 4.36 -15.12
N GLY A 33 -4.93 3.79 -16.25
CA GLY A 33 -3.99 3.40 -17.29
C GLY A 33 -4.72 2.93 -18.54
N ASP A 34 -3.95 2.58 -19.54
CA ASP A 34 -4.48 2.03 -20.78
C ASP A 34 -4.09 0.56 -20.89
N ALA A 35 -5.03 -0.29 -21.28
CA ALA A 35 -4.85 -1.71 -21.48
C ALA A 35 -5.56 -2.12 -22.79
N TYR A 36 -4.80 -2.61 -23.77
CA TYR A 36 -5.32 -2.97 -25.09
C TYR A 36 -5.59 -4.46 -25.17
N PRO A 37 -6.85 -4.90 -25.26
CA PRO A 37 -7.19 -6.31 -25.41
C PRO A 37 -6.52 -6.91 -26.65
N GLY A 38 -5.91 -8.08 -26.50
CA GLY A 38 -5.21 -8.77 -27.61
C GLY A 38 -3.81 -8.26 -27.93
N ARG A 39 -3.34 -7.18 -27.27
CA ARG A 39 -1.95 -6.71 -27.33
C ARG A 39 -1.15 -7.11 -26.09
N TRP A 40 0.16 -7.00 -26.22
CA TRP A 40 1.11 -7.30 -25.16
C TRP A 40 1.91 -6.06 -24.81
N LEU A 41 2.17 -5.87 -23.53
CA LEU A 41 3.03 -4.80 -23.04
C LEU A 41 4.46 -5.33 -22.90
N ALA A 42 5.37 -4.78 -23.70
CA ALA A 42 6.81 -5.04 -23.63
C ALA A 42 7.45 -3.98 -22.72
N ILE A 43 7.77 -4.35 -21.48
CA ILE A 43 8.36 -3.48 -20.45
C ILE A 43 9.88 -3.55 -20.57
N ASN A 44 10.55 -2.40 -20.65
CA ASN A 44 12.00 -2.33 -20.68
C ASN A 44 12.56 -2.31 -19.24
N PRO A 45 13.28 -3.36 -18.80
CA PRO A 45 13.89 -3.40 -17.46
C PRO A 45 15.17 -2.52 -17.35
N GLY A 46 15.51 -1.75 -18.39
CA GLY A 46 16.73 -0.95 -18.48
C GLY A 46 17.90 -1.64 -19.22
N THR A 47 17.74 -2.91 -19.56
CA THR A 47 18.77 -3.73 -20.23
C THR A 47 18.35 -4.20 -21.62
N ALA A 48 17.14 -3.87 -22.07
CA ALA A 48 16.64 -4.29 -23.36
C ALA A 48 17.41 -3.62 -24.49
N ALA A 49 17.82 -4.42 -25.47
CA ALA A 49 18.57 -3.97 -26.65
C ALA A 49 17.65 -3.87 -27.87
N GLY A 50 17.65 -2.69 -28.49
CA GLY A 50 16.88 -2.45 -29.72
C GLY A 50 15.56 -1.73 -29.49
N THR A 51 14.90 -1.36 -30.59
CA THR A 51 13.58 -0.72 -30.60
C THR A 51 12.55 -1.69 -31.18
N LEU A 52 11.37 -1.72 -30.59
CA LEU A 52 10.24 -2.51 -31.07
C LEU A 52 9.23 -1.59 -31.76
N PRO A 53 8.61 -2.02 -32.85
CA PRO A 53 7.48 -1.31 -33.43
C PRO A 53 6.26 -1.46 -32.50
N GLY A 54 5.62 -0.35 -32.21
CA GLY A 54 4.44 -0.32 -31.33
C GLY A 54 4.15 1.05 -30.76
N GLU A 55 3.20 1.11 -29.88
CA GLU A 55 2.78 2.33 -29.20
C GLU A 55 3.55 2.51 -27.88
N ALA A 56 4.41 3.53 -27.84
CA ALA A 56 5.22 3.81 -26.66
C ALA A 56 4.33 4.29 -25.49
N THR A 57 4.60 3.75 -24.32
CA THR A 57 3.87 4.06 -23.08
C THR A 57 4.78 3.90 -21.86
N VAL A 58 4.21 4.07 -20.69
CA VAL A 58 4.85 3.82 -19.39
C VAL A 58 4.04 2.77 -18.65
N ASP A 59 4.71 1.79 -18.08
CA ASP A 59 4.05 0.80 -17.23
C ASP A 59 3.37 1.46 -16.02
N PRO A 60 2.08 1.28 -15.82
CA PRO A 60 1.35 2.01 -14.78
C PRO A 60 1.70 1.55 -13.34
N ALA A 61 2.27 0.36 -13.17
CA ALA A 61 2.62 -0.17 -11.87
C ALA A 61 3.98 0.34 -11.36
N PHE A 62 5.00 0.32 -12.23
CA PHE A 62 6.39 0.59 -11.84
C PHE A 62 7.00 1.82 -12.50
N GLY A 63 6.28 2.47 -13.42
CA GLY A 63 6.76 3.67 -14.11
C GLY A 63 7.90 3.39 -15.12
N LEU A 64 8.05 2.15 -15.56
CA LEU A 64 9.08 1.76 -16.51
C LEU A 64 8.63 2.07 -17.96
N ASN A 65 9.60 2.42 -18.82
CA ASN A 65 9.31 2.59 -20.23
C ASN A 65 8.82 1.27 -20.85
N ALA A 66 7.73 1.33 -21.59
CA ALA A 66 7.09 0.17 -22.17
C ALA A 66 6.52 0.47 -23.56
N ILE A 67 6.22 -0.57 -24.32
CA ILE A 67 5.68 -0.47 -25.68
C ILE A 67 4.54 -1.48 -25.82
N TRP A 68 3.37 -1.04 -26.28
CA TRP A 68 2.30 -1.95 -26.67
C TRP A 68 2.61 -2.56 -28.03
N ILE A 69 2.75 -3.88 -28.08
CA ILE A 69 3.10 -4.66 -29.25
C ILE A 69 1.98 -5.63 -29.64
N GLU A 70 1.98 -6.04 -30.89
CA GLU A 70 1.12 -7.12 -31.38
C GLU A 70 1.66 -8.48 -30.95
N SER A 71 0.78 -9.49 -30.89
CA SER A 71 1.13 -10.85 -30.47
C SER A 71 2.27 -11.48 -31.27
N ALA A 72 2.37 -11.15 -32.55
CA ALA A 72 3.44 -11.65 -33.45
C ALA A 72 4.85 -11.21 -32.99
N LEU A 73 4.97 -10.11 -32.29
CA LEU A 73 6.27 -9.55 -31.86
C LEU A 73 6.70 -10.04 -30.46
N LYS A 74 5.89 -10.86 -29.79
CA LYS A 74 6.14 -11.33 -28.42
C LYS A 74 7.49 -12.01 -28.25
N GLU A 75 7.79 -13.00 -29.12
CA GLU A 75 9.05 -13.74 -29.05
C GLU A 75 10.26 -12.84 -29.34
N GLN A 76 10.14 -11.96 -30.34
CA GLN A 76 11.19 -11.00 -30.68
C GLN A 76 11.47 -10.06 -29.48
N ALA A 77 10.43 -9.55 -28.81
CA ALA A 77 10.58 -8.69 -27.65
C ALA A 77 11.30 -9.41 -26.50
N GLN A 78 10.96 -10.67 -26.25
CA GLN A 78 11.62 -11.48 -25.22
C GLN A 78 13.10 -11.72 -25.52
N ILE A 79 13.44 -12.02 -26.78
CA ILE A 79 14.84 -12.18 -27.22
C ILE A 79 15.64 -10.90 -27.03
N GLN A 80 15.01 -9.74 -27.25
CA GLN A 80 15.64 -8.43 -27.04
C GLN A 80 15.74 -8.03 -25.54
N GLY A 81 15.27 -8.86 -24.61
CA GLY A 81 15.36 -8.62 -23.17
C GLY A 81 14.23 -7.81 -22.59
N TYR A 82 13.11 -7.63 -23.29
CA TYR A 82 11.90 -7.03 -22.72
C TYR A 82 11.13 -8.05 -21.88
N THR A 83 10.53 -7.57 -20.80
CA THR A 83 9.52 -8.36 -20.06
C THR A 83 8.17 -8.15 -20.74
N VAL A 84 7.59 -9.23 -21.29
CA VAL A 84 6.35 -9.15 -22.06
C VAL A 84 5.20 -9.69 -21.25
N VAL A 85 4.19 -8.86 -20.99
CA VAL A 85 3.00 -9.18 -20.19
C VAL A 85 1.71 -8.90 -20.94
N GLU A 86 0.66 -9.66 -20.66
CA GLU A 86 -0.66 -9.48 -21.26
C GLU A 86 -1.39 -8.29 -20.63
N ALA A 87 -2.31 -7.67 -21.38
CA ALA A 87 -3.10 -6.51 -20.91
C ALA A 87 -3.84 -6.77 -19.58
N SER A 88 -4.43 -7.95 -19.40
CA SER A 88 -5.06 -8.38 -18.15
C SER A 88 -4.09 -8.38 -16.95
N THR A 89 -2.87 -8.88 -17.21
CA THR A 89 -1.79 -8.92 -16.21
C THR A 89 -1.32 -7.51 -15.83
N VAL A 90 -1.28 -6.58 -16.79
CA VAL A 90 -0.93 -5.17 -16.49
C VAL A 90 -1.91 -4.56 -15.50
N VAL A 91 -3.22 -4.71 -15.74
CA VAL A 91 -4.27 -4.21 -14.84
C VAL A 91 -4.17 -4.86 -13.46
N ALA A 92 -4.00 -6.19 -13.42
CA ALA A 92 -3.88 -6.94 -12.17
C ALA A 92 -2.65 -6.54 -11.36
N THR A 93 -1.50 -6.34 -12.02
CA THR A 93 -0.26 -5.91 -11.38
C THR A 93 -0.38 -4.49 -10.83
N HIS A 94 -0.97 -3.58 -11.61
CA HIS A 94 -1.22 -2.21 -11.17
C HIS A 94 -2.17 -2.17 -9.96
N LEU A 95 -3.27 -2.92 -10.01
CA LEU A 95 -4.19 -3.05 -8.88
C LEU A 95 -3.48 -3.57 -7.63
N ASN A 96 -2.69 -4.64 -7.75
CA ASN A 96 -1.94 -5.20 -6.62
C ASN A 96 -0.91 -4.22 -6.07
N HIS A 97 -0.25 -3.45 -6.94
CA HIS A 97 0.67 -2.39 -6.55
C HIS A 97 -0.05 -1.30 -5.72
N LEU A 98 -1.19 -0.82 -6.20
CA LEU A 98 -2.00 0.18 -5.50
C LEU A 98 -2.55 -0.33 -4.16
N ILE A 99 -3.05 -1.57 -4.11
CA ILE A 99 -3.45 -2.21 -2.84
C ILE A 99 -2.28 -2.26 -1.86
N SER A 100 -1.08 -2.53 -2.35
CA SER A 100 0.13 -2.55 -1.53
C SER A 100 0.55 -1.18 -1.03
N GLN A 101 0.40 -0.16 -1.86
CA GLN A 101 0.69 1.24 -1.47
C GLN A 101 -0.30 1.79 -0.45
N HIS A 102 -1.58 1.47 -0.60
CA HIS A 102 -2.65 1.95 0.26
C HIS A 102 -3.06 0.95 1.34
N ALA A 103 -2.18 0.00 1.69
CA ALA A 103 -2.48 -1.06 2.64
C ALA A 103 -2.96 -0.55 4.00
N ALA A 104 -2.33 0.50 4.52
CA ALA A 104 -2.71 1.12 5.80
C ALA A 104 -4.11 1.76 5.75
N GLU A 105 -4.49 2.36 4.62
CA GLU A 105 -5.83 2.95 4.43
C GLU A 105 -6.92 1.89 4.25
N LEU A 106 -6.56 0.76 3.65
CA LEU A 106 -7.44 -0.39 3.44
C LEU A 106 -7.64 -1.22 4.71
N PHE A 107 -6.69 -1.15 5.64
CA PHE A 107 -6.73 -1.84 6.90
C PHE A 107 -7.53 -1.04 7.92
N GLY A 108 -8.82 -1.31 7.99
CA GLY A 108 -9.73 -0.69 8.93
C GLY A 108 -9.87 -1.48 10.23
N ARG A 109 -10.78 -1.01 11.07
CA ARG A 109 -11.05 -1.61 12.37
C ARG A 109 -11.70 -3.00 12.26
N GLN A 110 -12.49 -3.22 11.21
CA GLN A 110 -13.12 -4.50 10.93
C GLN A 110 -12.09 -5.54 10.52
N GLU A 111 -11.12 -5.18 9.66
CA GLU A 111 -10.02 -6.03 9.24
C GLU A 111 -9.12 -6.38 10.44
N ALA A 112 -8.88 -5.43 11.34
CA ALA A 112 -8.13 -5.68 12.58
C ALA A 112 -8.86 -6.70 13.48
N GLN A 113 -10.19 -6.58 13.64
CA GLN A 113 -10.98 -7.54 14.40
C GLN A 113 -10.95 -8.93 13.76
N GLN A 114 -11.18 -9.02 12.46
CA GLN A 114 -11.13 -10.31 11.74
C GLN A 114 -9.76 -10.98 11.84
N LEU A 115 -8.68 -10.18 11.81
CA LEU A 115 -7.33 -10.70 12.00
C LEU A 115 -7.14 -11.23 13.42
N LEU A 116 -7.60 -10.49 14.43
CA LEU A 116 -7.56 -10.90 15.84
C LEU A 116 -8.38 -12.19 16.06
N ASP A 117 -9.59 -12.27 15.52
CA ASP A 117 -10.44 -13.45 15.63
C ASP A 117 -9.80 -14.71 15.02
N ARG A 118 -9.09 -14.54 13.91
CA ARG A 118 -8.31 -15.63 13.29
C ARG A 118 -7.16 -16.09 14.18
N VAL A 119 -6.40 -15.14 14.73
CA VAL A 119 -5.31 -15.44 15.66
C VAL A 119 -5.84 -16.08 16.95
N ALA A 120 -7.02 -15.68 17.43
CA ALA A 120 -7.66 -16.26 18.59
C ALA A 120 -8.02 -17.76 18.40
N GLN A 121 -8.25 -18.21 17.18
CA GLN A 121 -8.46 -19.64 16.88
C GLN A 121 -7.17 -20.46 17.08
N GLU A 122 -6.00 -19.87 16.79
CA GLU A 122 -4.70 -20.54 16.92
C GLU A 122 -4.11 -20.35 18.32
N MET A 123 -4.29 -19.17 18.94
CA MET A 123 -3.69 -18.77 20.21
C MET A 123 -4.72 -18.06 21.12
N PRO A 124 -5.74 -18.79 21.63
CA PRO A 124 -6.85 -18.18 22.36
C PRO A 124 -6.38 -17.44 23.64
N LYS A 125 -5.52 -18.06 24.41
CA LYS A 125 -5.04 -17.47 25.69
C LYS A 125 -4.30 -16.16 25.48
N LEU A 126 -3.43 -16.07 24.46
CA LEU A 126 -2.68 -14.85 24.19
C LEU A 126 -3.59 -13.69 23.80
N THR A 127 -4.62 -13.97 23.00
CA THR A 127 -5.57 -12.95 22.57
C THR A 127 -6.53 -12.51 23.67
N GLU A 128 -7.03 -13.43 24.49
CA GLU A 128 -7.93 -13.14 25.62
C GLU A 128 -7.25 -12.29 26.70
N ASP A 129 -6.00 -12.62 27.02
CA ASP A 129 -5.22 -11.89 28.03
C ASP A 129 -4.82 -10.49 27.54
N LEU A 130 -4.58 -10.32 26.22
CA LEU A 130 -4.09 -9.08 25.65
C LEU A 130 -5.19 -8.08 25.31
N VAL A 131 -6.25 -8.52 24.63
CA VAL A 131 -7.33 -7.64 24.12
C VAL A 131 -8.67 -8.06 24.73
N PRO A 132 -9.42 -7.18 25.44
CA PRO A 132 -9.16 -5.75 25.64
C PRO A 132 -8.32 -5.40 26.88
N GLY A 133 -7.84 -6.39 27.64
CA GLY A 133 -7.28 -6.19 28.98
C GLY A 133 -6.04 -5.29 29.04
N VAL A 134 -5.04 -5.58 28.24
CA VAL A 134 -3.74 -4.86 28.21
C VAL A 134 -3.68 -3.85 27.07
N VAL A 135 -4.18 -4.22 25.89
CA VAL A 135 -4.19 -3.39 24.69
C VAL A 135 -5.61 -3.24 24.17
N THR A 136 -6.04 -2.02 23.86
CA THR A 136 -7.32 -1.81 23.21
C THR A 136 -7.26 -2.21 21.73
N LEU A 137 -8.38 -2.63 21.15
CA LEU A 137 -8.46 -2.87 19.69
C LEU A 137 -8.04 -1.63 18.88
N THR A 138 -8.29 -0.43 19.40
CA THR A 138 -7.90 0.82 18.74
C THR A 138 -6.37 0.99 18.73
N THR A 139 -5.70 0.69 19.83
CA THR A 139 -4.24 0.72 19.91
C THR A 139 -3.62 -0.33 19.01
N LEU A 140 -4.12 -1.58 19.05
CA LEU A 140 -3.68 -2.64 18.17
C LEU A 140 -3.84 -2.25 16.69
N HIS A 141 -5.04 -1.77 16.32
CA HIS A 141 -5.31 -1.30 14.96
C HIS A 141 -4.31 -0.22 14.52
N LYS A 142 -4.00 0.76 15.39
CA LYS A 142 -3.07 1.85 15.08
C LYS A 142 -1.63 1.35 14.91
N VAL A 143 -1.17 0.42 15.75
CA VAL A 143 0.15 -0.21 15.60
C VAL A 143 0.25 -0.97 14.28
N LEU A 144 -0.78 -1.77 13.94
CA LEU A 144 -0.80 -2.51 12.68
C LEU A 144 -0.86 -1.59 11.46
N GLN A 145 -1.62 -0.48 11.53
CA GLN A 145 -1.62 0.54 10.48
C GLN A 145 -0.23 1.18 10.28
N ASN A 146 0.43 1.56 11.38
CA ASN A 146 1.77 2.15 11.30
C ASN A 146 2.77 1.18 10.65
N LEU A 147 2.72 -0.11 10.98
CA LEU A 147 3.57 -1.13 10.33
C LEU A 147 3.27 -1.25 8.84
N LEU A 148 2.00 -1.26 8.44
CA LEU A 148 1.59 -1.34 7.04
C LEU A 148 1.98 -0.09 6.25
N ASP A 149 1.92 1.09 6.85
CA ASP A 149 2.35 2.36 6.25
C ASP A 149 3.86 2.35 5.95
N GLU A 150 4.63 1.76 6.84
CA GLU A 150 6.06 1.50 6.67
C GLU A 150 6.36 0.30 5.75
N LYS A 151 5.34 -0.34 5.17
CA LYS A 151 5.44 -1.54 4.32
C LYS A 151 6.02 -2.77 5.04
N VAL A 152 5.90 -2.80 6.35
CA VAL A 152 6.26 -3.96 7.17
C VAL A 152 5.11 -4.97 7.16
N PRO A 153 5.34 -6.23 6.76
CA PRO A 153 4.28 -7.23 6.73
C PRO A 153 3.86 -7.65 8.13
N ILE A 154 2.54 -7.69 8.35
CA ILE A 154 1.94 -8.08 9.63
C ILE A 154 1.58 -9.58 9.69
N ARG A 155 2.33 -10.43 8.98
CA ARG A 155 2.06 -11.89 8.93
C ARG A 155 2.37 -12.59 10.24
N ASP A 156 3.43 -12.17 10.91
CA ASP A 156 3.86 -12.72 12.19
C ASP A 156 3.11 -12.05 13.34
N MET A 157 1.80 -12.30 13.40
CA MET A 157 0.94 -11.78 14.44
C MET A 157 1.34 -12.28 15.83
N ARG A 158 1.93 -13.47 15.92
CA ARG A 158 2.40 -14.02 17.19
C ARG A 158 3.45 -13.11 17.82
N THR A 159 4.54 -12.84 17.10
CA THR A 159 5.60 -11.95 17.58
C THR A 159 5.06 -10.55 17.89
N ILE A 160 4.13 -10.01 17.08
CA ILE A 160 3.51 -8.72 17.31
C ILE A 160 2.74 -8.71 18.62
N LEU A 161 1.87 -9.70 18.87
CA LEU A 161 1.04 -9.76 20.06
C LEU A 161 1.85 -10.05 21.33
N GLU A 162 2.84 -10.96 21.28
CA GLU A 162 3.75 -11.23 22.40
C GLU A 162 4.54 -9.98 22.79
N THR A 163 5.05 -9.22 21.82
CA THR A 163 5.76 -7.96 22.07
C THR A 163 4.85 -6.91 22.68
N LEU A 164 3.61 -6.80 22.18
CA LEU A 164 2.63 -5.87 22.75
C LEU A 164 2.25 -6.26 24.17
N ALA A 165 2.09 -7.55 24.48
CA ALA A 165 1.80 -8.03 25.83
C ALA A 165 2.89 -7.65 26.83
N GLU A 166 4.15 -7.68 26.41
CA GLU A 166 5.30 -7.33 27.26
C GLU A 166 5.42 -5.82 27.49
N HIS A 167 5.21 -5.01 26.46
CA HIS A 167 5.54 -3.58 26.49
C HIS A 167 4.36 -2.66 26.74
N ALA A 168 3.13 -3.05 26.39
CA ALA A 168 1.96 -2.19 26.56
C ALA A 168 1.62 -1.85 28.03
N PRO A 169 1.91 -2.68 29.05
CA PRO A 169 1.74 -2.29 30.45
C PRO A 169 2.62 -1.10 30.87
N ILE A 170 3.74 -0.88 30.18
CA ILE A 170 4.72 0.17 30.51
C ILE A 170 4.53 1.38 29.59
N GLN A 171 4.14 1.15 28.34
CA GLN A 171 4.04 2.16 27.30
C GLN A 171 2.70 2.09 26.59
N SER A 172 1.95 3.20 26.58
CA SER A 172 0.62 3.27 25.96
C SER A 172 0.60 3.95 24.58
N ASP A 173 1.67 4.64 24.19
CA ASP A 173 1.73 5.32 22.90
C ASP A 173 1.86 4.32 21.74
N PRO A 174 0.94 4.33 20.76
CA PRO A 174 1.01 3.43 19.61
C PRO A 174 2.28 3.58 18.77
N HIS A 175 2.89 4.76 18.70
CA HIS A 175 4.12 4.97 17.93
C HIS A 175 5.32 4.31 18.58
N GLU A 176 5.44 4.42 19.89
CA GLU A 176 6.48 3.76 20.68
C GLU A 176 6.31 2.23 20.63
N LEU A 177 5.07 1.75 20.80
CA LEU A 177 4.76 0.33 20.65
C LEU A 177 5.11 -0.19 19.24
N THR A 178 4.85 0.59 18.20
CA THR A 178 5.26 0.25 16.82
C THR A 178 6.78 0.13 16.71
N ALA A 179 7.53 1.03 17.34
CA ALA A 179 9.00 1.00 17.32
C ALA A 179 9.55 -0.30 17.93
N VAL A 180 9.00 -0.71 19.08
CA VAL A 180 9.42 -1.96 19.75
C VAL A 180 9.05 -3.18 18.90
N VAL A 181 7.85 -3.22 18.34
CA VAL A 181 7.41 -4.31 17.45
C VAL A 181 8.29 -4.40 16.21
N ARG A 182 8.73 -3.27 15.62
CA ARG A 182 9.69 -3.29 14.50
C ARG A 182 11.02 -3.96 14.86
N VAL A 183 11.51 -3.70 16.07
CA VAL A 183 12.75 -4.35 16.55
C VAL A 183 12.55 -5.86 16.65
N ALA A 184 11.43 -6.31 17.20
CA ALA A 184 11.08 -7.73 17.29
C ALA A 184 10.95 -8.40 15.90
N LEU A 185 10.40 -7.67 14.92
CA LEU A 185 10.26 -8.12 13.51
C LEU A 185 11.55 -7.93 12.69
N GLY A 186 12.66 -7.51 13.26
CA GLY A 186 13.89 -7.11 12.57
C GLY A 186 14.39 -8.14 11.56
N ARG A 187 14.33 -9.44 11.86
CA ARG A 187 14.74 -10.51 10.92
C ARG A 187 13.86 -10.53 9.67
N ALA A 188 12.54 -10.41 9.84
CA ALA A 188 11.60 -10.42 8.71
C ALA A 188 11.78 -9.17 7.84
N ILE A 189 11.99 -8.02 8.46
CA ILE A 189 12.25 -6.74 7.77
C ILE A 189 13.57 -6.84 7.00
N THR A 190 14.64 -7.32 7.61
CA THR A 190 15.94 -7.47 6.94
C THR A 190 15.83 -8.42 5.75
N GLN A 191 15.16 -9.55 5.90
CA GLN A 191 14.99 -10.50 4.80
C GLN A 191 14.15 -9.93 3.66
N GLN A 192 13.19 -9.08 3.95
CA GLN A 192 12.37 -8.43 2.93
C GLN A 192 13.16 -7.44 2.07
N TRP A 193 14.00 -6.61 2.71
CA TRP A 193 14.72 -5.54 2.03
C TRP A 193 16.07 -5.96 1.48
N PHE A 194 16.69 -6.98 2.08
CA PHE A 194 18.02 -7.47 1.73
C PHE A 194 18.04 -8.99 1.55
N PRO A 195 17.22 -9.54 0.63
CA PRO A 195 17.13 -10.99 0.44
C PRO A 195 18.49 -11.55 -0.04
N GLY A 196 19.00 -12.57 0.67
CA GLY A 196 20.21 -13.30 0.28
C GLY A 196 21.51 -12.48 0.33
N LYS A 197 21.55 -11.36 1.07
CA LYS A 197 22.78 -10.61 1.31
C LYS A 197 23.36 -10.98 2.68
N ASP A 198 24.63 -11.36 2.69
CA ASP A 198 25.37 -11.63 3.91
C ASP A 198 25.85 -10.35 4.60
N GLU A 199 26.05 -9.28 3.81
CA GLU A 199 26.48 -7.97 4.29
C GLU A 199 25.54 -6.88 3.81
N VAL A 200 25.22 -5.94 4.70
CA VAL A 200 24.39 -4.78 4.42
C VAL A 200 25.19 -3.52 4.69
N HIS A 201 25.34 -2.68 3.66
CA HIS A 201 25.95 -1.36 3.80
C HIS A 201 24.95 -0.41 4.48
N VAL A 202 25.35 0.16 5.60
CA VAL A 202 24.55 1.11 6.38
C VAL A 202 25.19 2.48 6.39
N ILE A 203 24.36 3.53 6.41
CA ILE A 203 24.83 4.90 6.65
C ILE A 203 24.64 5.17 8.14
N GLY A 204 25.75 5.37 8.84
CA GLY A 204 25.74 5.80 10.24
C GLY A 204 25.71 7.32 10.36
N LEU A 205 25.10 7.83 11.41
CA LEU A 205 25.21 9.24 11.79
C LEU A 205 26.55 9.49 12.48
N ASP A 206 27.15 10.63 12.19
CA ASP A 206 28.33 11.08 12.94
C ASP A 206 27.93 11.37 14.41
N THR A 207 28.80 10.98 15.35
CA THR A 207 28.53 11.05 16.79
C THR A 207 28.05 12.43 17.29
N PRO A 208 28.60 13.56 16.83
CA PRO A 208 28.08 14.88 17.18
C PRO A 208 26.64 15.12 16.74
N LEU A 209 26.28 14.69 15.53
CA LEU A 209 24.92 14.81 14.99
C LEU A 209 23.94 13.91 15.74
N GLU A 210 24.34 12.67 16.03
CA GLU A 210 23.53 11.72 16.82
C GLU A 210 23.21 12.29 18.21
N ARG A 211 24.22 12.85 18.91
CA ARG A 211 24.03 13.49 20.22
C ARG A 211 23.08 14.67 20.16
N LEU A 212 23.20 15.50 19.12
CA LEU A 212 22.33 16.66 18.94
C LEU A 212 20.87 16.27 18.69
N LEU A 213 20.63 15.24 17.90
CA LEU A 213 19.31 14.69 17.67
C LEU A 213 18.72 14.05 18.94
N LEU A 214 19.51 13.28 19.69
CA LEU A 214 19.09 12.70 20.96
C LEU A 214 18.74 13.78 22.01
N GLN A 215 19.53 14.85 22.09
CA GLN A 215 19.24 16.00 22.96
C GLN A 215 17.93 16.71 22.55
N ALA A 216 17.69 16.89 21.25
CA ALA A 216 16.46 17.49 20.75
C ALA A 216 15.22 16.65 21.09
N LEU A 217 15.31 15.32 20.99
CA LEU A 217 14.25 14.39 21.38
C LEU A 217 13.99 14.41 22.89
N GLN A 218 15.05 14.44 23.72
CA GLN A 218 14.91 14.49 25.18
C GLN A 218 14.42 15.86 25.67
N GLY A 219 14.81 16.95 25.01
CA GLY A 219 14.34 18.31 25.31
C GLY A 219 12.90 18.59 24.89
N GLY A 220 12.34 17.82 23.96
CA GLY A 220 10.97 17.92 23.49
C GLY A 220 9.93 17.16 24.35
N GLY A 221 10.38 16.35 25.31
CA GLY A 221 9.53 15.51 26.16
C GLY A 221 8.84 16.20 27.35
N GLY A 222 8.94 17.48 27.48
CA GLY A 222 8.38 18.22 28.60
C GLY A 222 7.73 19.53 28.20
N THR A 223 6.64 19.49 27.48
CA THR A 223 5.47 20.38 27.49
C THR A 223 4.68 20.17 26.21
N GLY A 224 3.44 19.72 26.34
CA GLY A 224 2.46 19.77 25.25
C GLY A 224 2.22 21.20 24.82
N ALA A 225 3.02 21.68 23.89
CA ALA A 225 2.81 22.96 23.24
C ALA A 225 2.97 22.76 21.71
N ARG A 226 1.85 22.92 21.03
CA ARG A 226 1.77 23.25 19.62
C ARG A 226 2.99 24.07 19.19
N ALA A 227 3.88 23.47 18.42
CA ALA A 227 4.85 24.20 17.63
C ALA A 227 4.59 23.93 16.16
N GLY A 228 3.46 24.46 15.66
CA GLY A 228 3.34 24.92 14.30
C GLY A 228 4.23 26.16 14.15
N GLY A 229 5.54 25.97 14.03
CA GLY A 229 6.52 27.00 13.75
C GLY A 229 6.89 26.99 12.28
N SER A 230 6.14 27.74 11.49
CA SER A 230 6.49 28.17 10.15
C SER A 230 7.86 28.83 10.15
N LEU A 231 8.81 28.23 9.45
CA LEU A 231 10.01 28.91 8.94
C LEU A 231 10.00 28.87 7.42
N VAL A 232 9.13 29.63 6.81
CA VAL A 232 9.40 30.19 5.47
C VAL A 232 8.80 31.60 5.47
N GLY A 233 9.70 32.55 5.35
CA GLY A 233 9.37 33.96 5.22
C GLY A 233 8.67 34.26 3.91
N ALA A 234 7.79 35.19 4.04
CA ALA A 234 7.25 36.16 3.09
C ALA A 234 7.55 35.97 1.58
N ASN A 235 6.50 35.76 0.78
CA ASN A 235 6.11 36.80 -0.17
C ASN A 235 4.72 36.55 -0.80
N SER A 236 3.91 37.61 -0.71
CA SER A 236 2.84 38.09 -1.62
C SER A 236 1.77 37.12 -2.14
N GLY A 237 0.56 37.27 -1.59
CA GLY A 237 -0.63 37.73 -2.32
C GLY A 237 -1.17 36.85 -3.43
N SER A 238 -2.22 36.10 -3.11
CA SER A 238 -3.48 36.15 -3.87
C SER A 238 -4.58 35.40 -3.10
N ALA A 239 -5.66 36.11 -2.84
CA ALA A 239 -6.87 35.59 -2.22
C ALA A 239 -7.54 34.57 -3.15
N ILE A 240 -7.84 33.38 -2.60
CA ILE A 240 -8.78 32.43 -3.24
C ILE A 240 -10.15 32.70 -2.63
N PRO A 241 -11.19 32.92 -3.45
CA PRO A 241 -12.52 33.19 -2.94
C PRO A 241 -13.12 31.95 -2.30
N SER A 242 -13.72 32.16 -1.12
CA SER A 242 -14.57 31.20 -0.43
C SER A 242 -15.82 30.91 -1.30
N GLY A 243 -15.81 29.74 -1.95
CA GLY A 243 -16.99 29.17 -2.57
C GLY A 243 -17.70 28.26 -1.56
N ASP A 244 -18.96 28.56 -1.31
CA ASP A 244 -19.90 27.77 -0.54
C ASP A 244 -19.88 26.30 -0.96
N VAL A 245 -19.39 25.43 -0.06
CA VAL A 245 -19.62 24.00 -0.19
C VAL A 245 -20.88 23.69 0.63
N GLY A 246 -21.99 23.64 -0.06
CA GLY A 246 -23.26 23.22 0.51
C GLY A 246 -23.12 21.86 1.19
N CYS A 247 -23.42 21.83 2.49
CA CYS A 247 -23.66 20.63 3.27
C CYS A 247 -24.85 19.89 2.65
N ALA A 248 -24.59 18.83 1.89
CA ALA A 248 -25.57 17.79 1.64
C ALA A 248 -25.62 16.89 2.89
N ALA A 249 -26.51 17.24 3.81
CA ALA A 249 -26.94 16.36 4.89
C ALA A 249 -27.74 15.20 4.29
N GLY A 250 -27.41 13.99 4.74
CA GLY A 250 -28.30 12.85 4.62
C GLY A 250 -27.74 11.71 3.77
N ILE A 251 -27.16 10.76 4.45
CA ILE A 251 -27.55 9.34 4.47
C ILE A 251 -26.69 8.71 5.56
N VAL A 252 -27.29 8.45 6.71
CA VAL A 252 -26.79 7.50 7.71
C VAL A 252 -26.96 6.12 7.08
N GLY A 253 -25.98 5.69 6.29
CA GLY A 253 -25.84 4.33 5.80
C GLY A 253 -24.82 3.63 6.70
N GLU A 254 -25.08 2.37 6.99
CA GLU A 254 -24.16 1.44 7.68
C GLU A 254 -22.70 1.64 7.25
N PRO A 255 -21.69 1.39 8.12
CA PRO A 255 -20.30 1.51 7.75
C PRO A 255 -20.02 0.58 6.56
N ARG A 256 -19.99 1.18 5.38
CA ARG A 256 -19.71 0.44 4.15
C ARG A 256 -18.29 -0.07 4.22
N ALA A 257 -18.15 -1.39 4.15
CA ALA A 257 -16.86 -2.04 3.96
C ALA A 257 -16.07 -1.28 2.89
N THR A 258 -14.79 -1.10 3.13
CA THR A 258 -13.90 -0.42 2.17
C THR A 258 -13.97 -1.14 0.83
N THR A 259 -14.45 -0.47 -0.20
CA THR A 259 -14.71 -1.08 -1.51
C THR A 259 -13.70 -0.55 -2.52
N ILE A 260 -13.05 -1.45 -3.26
CA ILE A 260 -12.23 -1.13 -4.43
C ILE A 260 -13.06 -1.40 -5.67
N ILE A 261 -13.15 -0.42 -6.58
CA ILE A 261 -13.88 -0.53 -7.83
C ILE A 261 -12.89 -0.39 -8.98
N VAL A 262 -12.82 -1.39 -9.84
CA VAL A 262 -12.10 -1.32 -11.11
C VAL A 262 -13.11 -1.10 -12.21
N SER A 263 -13.01 0.02 -12.92
CA SER A 263 -13.89 0.34 -14.04
C SER A 263 -13.16 0.05 -15.35
N LEU A 264 -13.77 -0.75 -16.20
CA LEU A 264 -13.24 -1.22 -17.49
C LEU A 264 -14.29 -1.02 -18.58
N PRO A 265 -13.91 -0.75 -19.83
CA PRO A 265 -14.82 -0.88 -20.96
C PRO A 265 -15.21 -2.35 -21.19
N ALA A 266 -16.43 -2.58 -21.71
CA ALA A 266 -16.99 -3.92 -21.89
C ALA A 266 -16.06 -4.98 -22.54
N PRO A 267 -15.26 -4.67 -23.56
CA PRO A 267 -14.37 -5.65 -24.16
C PRO A 267 -13.25 -6.16 -23.25
N GLN A 268 -12.88 -5.40 -22.21
CA GLN A 268 -11.80 -5.75 -21.27
C GLN A 268 -12.31 -6.54 -20.06
N LEU A 269 -13.61 -6.42 -19.76
CA LEU A 269 -14.22 -7.03 -18.59
C LEU A 269 -14.04 -8.57 -18.60
N ALA A 270 -14.24 -9.21 -19.73
CA ALA A 270 -14.13 -10.66 -19.87
C ALA A 270 -12.69 -11.17 -19.64
N ALA A 271 -11.69 -10.43 -20.11
CA ALA A 271 -10.28 -10.80 -19.99
C ALA A 271 -9.78 -10.69 -18.54
N VAL A 272 -10.17 -9.63 -17.82
CA VAL A 272 -9.73 -9.39 -16.43
C VAL A 272 -10.49 -10.27 -15.45
N SER A 273 -11.79 -10.53 -15.68
CA SER A 273 -12.59 -11.43 -14.83
C SER A 273 -12.00 -12.84 -14.79
N GLY A 274 -11.56 -13.37 -15.94
CA GLY A 274 -10.89 -14.68 -16.00
C GLY A 274 -9.56 -14.73 -15.26
N ALA A 275 -8.79 -13.62 -15.20
CA ALA A 275 -7.54 -13.54 -14.46
C ALA A 275 -7.75 -13.49 -12.93
N VAL A 276 -8.84 -12.88 -12.48
CA VAL A 276 -9.23 -12.87 -11.05
C VAL A 276 -9.69 -14.25 -10.59
N GLU A 277 -10.51 -14.95 -11.40
CA GLU A 277 -11.00 -16.30 -11.10
C GLU A 277 -9.89 -17.36 -11.15
N SER A 278 -8.89 -17.21 -12.02
CA SER A 278 -7.76 -18.13 -12.12
C SER A 278 -6.74 -18.04 -10.97
N GLY A 279 -6.96 -17.18 -9.99
CA GLY A 279 -6.13 -17.08 -8.79
C GLY A 279 -4.77 -16.42 -9.00
N THR A 280 -4.58 -15.72 -10.12
CA THR A 280 -3.36 -14.95 -10.39
C THR A 280 -3.22 -13.74 -9.44
N ILE A 281 -4.31 -13.37 -8.77
CA ILE A 281 -4.35 -12.36 -7.70
C ILE A 281 -4.57 -13.11 -6.37
N ARG A 282 -3.49 -13.56 -5.75
CA ARG A 282 -3.48 -14.07 -4.36
C ARG A 282 -2.87 -13.04 -3.41
#